data_123b22bc70cb08e4d20b2f2a62cab4b3
#
_entry.id   123b22bc70cb08e4d20b2f2a62cab4b3
#
_cell.length_a   1.000
_cell.length_b   1.000
_cell.length_c   1.000
_cell.angle_alpha   90.00
_cell.angle_beta   90.00
_cell.angle_gamma   90.00
#
_symmetry.space_group_name_H-M   'P 1'
#
loop_
_entity.id
_entity.type
_entity.pdbx_description
1 polymer ?
#
loop_
_entity_poly.entity_id
_entity_poly.type
_entity_poly.pdbx_seq_one_letter_code
_entity_poly.pdbx_strand_id
1 'polypeptide(L)'
;KAYIAEGKEDKYLQSGEMGGFNTFTPMLVAILSDKDPAKRIKMVDVDCNGRACPELNTTLTAYWNHPPKPMGLGSLHGDEVAVYPVSDHSGEQIARALCMLYDMRIGFSTWGMNKAEMREALVPGCVTKAQKIGKAILSVKANGGDRMTELKKAFEVREFCHGTIEKLDITAEGGFDFGTTVV
;
A
#
# COMPACT_ATOMS: atom_id res chain seq x y z
N LYS A 1 7.94 16.33 -0.86
CA LYS A 1 8.65 17.58 -0.44
C LYS A 1 9.90 17.30 0.38
N ALA A 2 9.90 16.34 1.32
CA ALA A 2 11.08 16.01 2.13
C ALA A 2 12.29 15.62 1.28
N TYR A 3 12.10 14.77 0.25
CA TYR A 3 13.16 14.39 -0.68
C TYR A 3 13.68 15.56 -1.51
N ILE A 4 12.79 16.46 -1.94
CA ILE A 4 13.17 17.68 -2.66
C ILE A 4 14.03 18.57 -1.77
N ALA A 5 13.69 18.71 -0.48
CA ALA A 5 14.47 19.49 0.49
C ALA A 5 15.90 18.93 0.68
N GLU A 6 16.10 17.63 0.46
CA GLU A 6 17.44 16.99 0.48
C GLU A 6 18.13 16.97 -0.90
N GLY A 7 17.59 17.66 -1.90
CA GLY A 7 18.12 17.67 -3.26
C GLY A 7 17.87 16.37 -4.03
N LYS A 8 16.92 15.55 -3.60
CA LYS A 8 16.46 14.35 -4.28
C LYS A 8 15.18 14.62 -5.04
N GLU A 9 15.02 14.02 -6.20
CA GLU A 9 13.82 14.10 -7.02
C GLU A 9 13.15 12.73 -7.09
N ASP A 10 11.86 12.70 -6.74
CA ASP A 10 11.03 11.52 -6.91
C ASP A 10 10.58 11.44 -8.37
N LYS A 11 11.14 10.52 -9.11
CA LYS A 11 10.78 10.27 -10.52
C LYS A 11 9.73 9.21 -10.69
N TYR A 12 9.54 8.37 -9.69
CA TYR A 12 8.63 7.24 -9.70
C TYR A 12 7.94 7.10 -8.36
N LEU A 13 6.72 6.55 -8.40
CA LEU A 13 5.96 6.15 -7.21
C LEU A 13 5.78 4.64 -7.19
N GLN A 14 5.66 4.09 -6.02
CA GLN A 14 5.34 2.70 -5.77
C GLN A 14 4.23 2.61 -4.71
N SER A 15 3.55 1.48 -4.66
CA SER A 15 2.64 1.16 -3.56
C SER A 15 3.43 0.73 -2.34
N GLY A 16 3.01 1.12 -1.14
CA GLY A 16 3.56 0.59 0.10
C GLY A 16 3.15 -0.86 0.33
N GLU A 17 1.96 -1.23 -0.15
CA GLU A 17 1.42 -2.59 -0.07
C GLU A 17 0.46 -2.87 -1.23
N MET A 18 0.24 -4.16 -1.52
CA MET A 18 -0.75 -4.59 -2.50
C MET A 18 -2.15 -4.53 -1.88
N GLY A 19 -3.05 -3.80 -2.54
CA GLY A 19 -4.44 -3.68 -2.11
C GLY A 19 -5.14 -2.48 -2.72
N GLY A 20 -6.44 -2.33 -2.45
CA GLY A 20 -7.28 -1.32 -3.08
C GLY A 20 -6.79 0.10 -2.84
N PHE A 21 -7.02 0.64 -1.64
CA PHE A 21 -6.73 2.05 -1.33
C PHE A 21 -5.25 2.39 -1.48
N ASN A 22 -4.35 1.59 -0.92
CA ASN A 22 -2.91 1.86 -0.92
C ASN A 22 -2.24 1.67 -2.29
N THR A 23 -2.91 1.02 -3.24
CA THR A 23 -2.50 0.98 -4.65
C THR A 23 -3.06 2.16 -5.44
N PHE A 24 -4.33 2.52 -5.23
CA PHE A 24 -4.97 3.62 -5.98
C PHE A 24 -4.48 5.00 -5.55
N THR A 25 -4.14 5.22 -4.29
CA THR A 25 -3.65 6.52 -3.81
C THR A 25 -2.39 6.98 -4.55
N PRO A 26 -1.30 6.20 -4.65
CA PRO A 26 -0.15 6.62 -5.44
C PRO A 26 -0.44 6.73 -6.94
N MET A 27 -1.38 5.94 -7.50
CA MET A 27 -1.83 6.12 -8.89
C MET A 27 -2.50 7.48 -9.09
N LEU A 28 -3.36 7.89 -8.16
CA LEU A 28 -4.02 9.19 -8.21
C LEU A 28 -3.00 10.33 -8.09
N VAL A 29 -2.04 10.22 -7.18
CA VAL A 29 -0.93 11.17 -7.05
C VAL A 29 -0.14 11.26 -8.36
N ALA A 30 0.18 10.14 -8.99
CA ALA A 30 0.87 10.11 -10.28
C ALA A 30 0.07 10.83 -11.38
N ILE A 31 -1.23 10.59 -11.47
CA ILE A 31 -2.13 11.22 -12.45
C ILE A 31 -2.21 12.73 -12.23
N LEU A 32 -2.28 13.16 -10.97
CA LEU A 32 -2.44 14.58 -10.60
C LEU A 32 -1.11 15.36 -10.54
N SER A 33 0.03 14.69 -10.67
CA SER A 33 1.35 15.30 -10.53
C SER A 33 1.66 16.35 -11.61
N ASP A 34 1.09 16.21 -12.80
CA ASP A 34 1.18 17.20 -13.89
C ASP A 34 -0.05 17.11 -14.81
N LYS A 35 -0.45 18.25 -15.37
CA LYS A 35 -1.53 18.33 -16.39
C LYS A 35 -1.10 17.63 -17.68
N ASP A 36 0.17 17.78 -18.08
CA ASP A 36 0.74 17.10 -19.22
C ASP A 36 1.07 15.63 -18.88
N PRO A 37 0.41 14.65 -19.52
CA PRO A 37 0.65 13.23 -19.25
C PRO A 37 2.11 12.79 -19.43
N ALA A 38 2.87 13.47 -20.31
CA ALA A 38 4.27 13.15 -20.56
C ALA A 38 5.21 13.53 -19.39
N LYS A 39 4.77 14.48 -18.56
CA LYS A 39 5.52 14.99 -17.41
C LYS A 39 5.10 14.35 -16.09
N ARG A 40 4.04 13.55 -16.09
CA ARG A 40 3.55 12.90 -14.87
C ARG A 40 4.59 11.96 -14.28
N ILE A 41 4.63 11.93 -12.95
CA ILE A 41 5.36 10.91 -12.20
C ILE A 41 4.79 9.54 -12.60
N LYS A 42 5.65 8.56 -12.80
CA LYS A 42 5.25 7.21 -13.23
C LYS A 42 5.15 6.27 -12.04
N MET A 43 4.21 5.34 -12.11
CA MET A 43 4.12 4.22 -11.18
C MET A 43 5.05 3.09 -11.61
N VAL A 44 5.66 2.43 -10.63
CA VAL A 44 6.36 1.16 -10.81
C VAL A 44 5.46 0.03 -10.34
N ASP A 45 5.43 -1.07 -11.08
CA ASP A 45 4.64 -2.26 -10.75
C ASP A 45 5.34 -3.13 -9.70
N VAL A 46 5.41 -2.60 -8.49
CA VAL A 46 6.02 -3.22 -7.31
C VAL A 46 5.28 -2.78 -6.04
N ASP A 47 5.51 -3.50 -4.95
CA ASP A 47 5.21 -3.03 -3.60
C ASP A 47 6.24 -3.55 -2.58
N CYS A 48 6.10 -3.12 -1.32
CA CYS A 48 7.06 -3.43 -0.27
C CYS A 48 6.86 -4.81 0.37
N ASN A 49 5.82 -5.59 0.02
CA ASN A 49 5.51 -6.80 0.80
C ASN A 49 4.78 -7.91 0.03
N GLY A 50 4.14 -7.64 -1.10
CA GLY A 50 3.30 -8.58 -1.85
C GLY A 50 1.98 -8.92 -1.16
N ARG A 51 1.67 -8.27 -0.07
CA ARG A 51 0.47 -8.43 0.79
C ARG A 51 0.17 -7.16 1.56
N ALA A 52 -0.93 -7.15 2.31
CA ALA A 52 -1.21 -6.11 3.30
C ALA A 52 -0.09 -6.04 4.35
N CYS A 53 0.27 -4.81 4.73
CA CYS A 53 1.35 -4.50 5.64
C CYS A 53 0.76 -3.92 6.94
N PRO A 54 0.79 -4.65 8.06
CA PRO A 54 0.23 -4.17 9.31
C PRO A 54 1.08 -3.07 9.95
N GLU A 55 2.40 -3.10 9.74
CA GLU A 55 3.36 -2.15 10.31
C GLU A 55 4.55 -1.96 9.36
N LEU A 56 5.17 -0.77 9.40
CA LEU A 56 6.32 -0.44 8.54
C LEU A 56 7.51 -1.37 8.76
N ASN A 57 7.76 -1.77 10.01
CA ASN A 57 8.84 -2.68 10.39
C ASN A 57 8.62 -4.14 9.95
N THR A 58 7.46 -4.47 9.37
CA THR A 58 7.15 -5.81 8.84
C THR A 58 7.26 -5.89 7.32
N THR A 59 7.83 -4.89 6.68
CA THR A 59 8.06 -4.83 5.24
C THR A 59 9.39 -5.45 4.82
N LEU A 60 9.51 -5.79 3.54
CA LEU A 60 10.81 -6.23 2.97
C LEU A 60 11.82 -5.09 2.97
N THR A 61 11.39 -3.84 2.84
CA THR A 61 12.28 -2.68 2.96
C THR A 61 12.95 -2.61 4.32
N ALA A 62 12.20 -2.87 5.40
CA ALA A 62 12.76 -2.98 6.75
C ALA A 62 13.70 -4.19 6.89
N TYR A 63 13.31 -5.36 6.33
CA TYR A 63 14.14 -6.55 6.34
C TYR A 63 15.51 -6.33 5.68
N TRP A 64 15.55 -5.59 4.57
CA TRP A 64 16.77 -5.22 3.86
C TRP A 64 17.46 -3.96 4.41
N ASN A 65 17.00 -3.44 5.55
CA ASN A 65 17.56 -2.28 6.24
C ASN A 65 17.58 -0.98 5.39
N HIS A 66 16.61 -0.81 4.50
CA HIS A 66 16.44 0.48 3.82
C HIS A 66 15.92 1.52 4.81
N PRO A 67 16.57 2.68 4.94
CA PRO A 67 16.19 3.67 5.93
C PRO A 67 14.81 4.26 5.63
N PRO A 68 13.90 4.36 6.62
CA PRO A 68 12.58 4.95 6.44
C PRO A 68 12.59 6.47 6.29
N LYS A 69 13.73 7.11 6.38
CA LYS A 69 13.91 8.57 6.34
C LYS A 69 14.48 9.06 5.00
N PRO A 70 14.07 10.26 4.57
CA PRO A 70 13.02 11.08 5.17
C PRO A 70 11.64 10.47 4.94
N MET A 71 10.73 10.66 5.91
CA MET A 71 9.33 10.27 5.81
C MET A 71 8.47 11.54 5.73
N GLY A 72 7.63 11.64 4.71
CA GLY A 72 6.63 12.68 4.57
C GLY A 72 5.26 12.14 4.99
N LEU A 73 4.55 12.89 5.81
CA LEU A 73 3.20 12.58 6.26
C LEU A 73 2.26 13.73 5.90
N GLY A 74 1.04 13.42 5.47
CA GLY A 74 0.07 14.43 5.08
C GLY A 74 -1.35 14.06 5.50
N SER A 75 -2.06 15.01 6.13
CA SER A 75 -3.45 14.83 6.53
C SER A 75 -4.43 15.29 5.45
N LEU A 76 -5.70 14.87 5.58
CA LEU A 76 -6.79 15.38 4.73
C LEU A 76 -7.11 16.85 4.99
N HIS A 77 -6.65 17.40 6.11
CA HIS A 77 -6.83 18.81 6.46
C HIS A 77 -5.76 19.73 5.85
N GLY A 78 -4.75 19.14 5.19
CA GLY A 78 -3.67 19.87 4.54
C GLY A 78 -2.41 20.02 5.39
N ASP A 79 -2.37 19.41 6.58
CA ASP A 79 -1.15 19.41 7.41
C ASP A 79 -0.07 18.55 6.75
N GLU A 80 1.15 19.02 6.76
CA GLU A 80 2.31 18.34 6.20
C GLU A 80 3.40 18.22 7.27
N VAL A 81 3.89 17.01 7.51
CA VAL A 81 4.94 16.72 8.48
C VAL A 81 6.06 15.97 7.79
N ALA A 82 7.30 16.39 8.00
CA ALA A 82 8.50 15.66 7.61
C ALA A 82 9.20 15.14 8.86
N VAL A 83 9.45 13.85 8.90
CA VAL A 83 10.13 13.20 10.02
C VAL A 83 11.34 12.42 9.54
N TYR A 84 12.31 12.26 10.43
CA TYR A 84 13.56 11.54 10.17
C TYR A 84 13.73 10.42 11.20
N PRO A 85 12.91 9.37 11.12
CA PRO A 85 12.93 8.30 12.12
C PRO A 85 14.28 7.57 12.11
N VAL A 86 14.70 7.11 13.28
CA VAL A 86 15.96 6.38 13.45
C VAL A 86 15.85 4.91 13.05
N SER A 87 14.62 4.39 12.96
CA SER A 87 14.30 3.01 12.56
C SER A 87 12.87 2.93 12.00
N ASP A 88 12.53 1.84 11.31
CA ASP A 88 11.18 1.57 10.84
C ASP A 88 10.17 1.50 12.00
N HIS A 89 10.56 0.90 13.12
CA HIS A 89 9.73 0.87 14.32
C HIS A 89 9.42 2.27 14.86
N SER A 90 10.44 3.15 14.95
CA SER A 90 10.23 4.54 15.36
C SER A 90 9.35 5.30 14.34
N GLY A 91 9.56 5.05 13.06
CA GLY A 91 8.74 5.61 11.98
C GLY A 91 7.28 5.17 12.09
N GLU A 92 7.04 3.88 12.35
CA GLU A 92 5.71 3.33 12.59
C GLU A 92 5.01 4.03 13.76
N GLN A 93 5.68 4.15 14.91
CA GLN A 93 5.11 4.79 16.09
C GLN A 93 4.69 6.24 15.83
N ILE A 94 5.55 7.01 15.15
CA ILE A 94 5.27 8.42 14.81
C ILE A 94 4.11 8.50 13.82
N ALA A 95 4.15 7.71 12.74
CA ALA A 95 3.11 7.72 11.72
C ALA A 95 1.76 7.29 12.28
N ARG A 96 1.74 6.28 13.15
CA ARG A 96 0.51 5.79 13.80
C ARG A 96 -0.08 6.80 14.77
N ALA A 97 0.73 7.47 15.58
CA ALA A 97 0.27 8.53 16.48
C ALA A 97 -0.41 9.66 15.70
N LEU A 98 0.18 10.08 14.58
CA LEU A 98 -0.43 11.08 13.69
C LEU A 98 -1.66 10.54 12.97
N CYS A 99 -1.66 9.28 12.54
CA CYS A 99 -2.81 8.64 11.93
C CYS A 99 -4.03 8.62 12.87
N MET A 100 -3.81 8.26 14.12
CA MET A 100 -4.87 8.29 15.16
C MET A 100 -5.41 9.70 15.39
N LEU A 101 -4.55 10.71 15.33
CA LEU A 101 -4.95 12.13 15.48
C LEU A 101 -5.84 12.60 14.31
N TYR A 102 -5.70 12.00 13.13
CA TYR A 102 -6.42 12.35 11.92
C TYR A 102 -7.43 11.26 11.49
N ASP A 103 -8.24 10.80 12.44
CA ASP A 103 -9.33 9.84 12.21
C ASP A 103 -8.89 8.57 11.46
N MET A 104 -7.75 8.03 11.85
CA MET A 104 -7.16 6.81 11.27
C MET A 104 -6.76 6.93 9.79
N ARG A 105 -6.53 8.17 9.29
CA ARG A 105 -6.20 8.42 7.89
C ARG A 105 -5.04 9.39 7.74
N ILE A 106 -3.92 8.90 7.25
CA ILE A 106 -2.78 9.74 6.90
C ILE A 106 -2.11 9.21 5.62
N GLY A 107 -1.77 10.13 4.73
CA GLY A 107 -0.90 9.80 3.60
C GLY A 107 0.55 9.77 4.06
N PHE A 108 1.34 8.80 3.58
CA PHE A 108 2.76 8.77 3.86
C PHE A 108 3.59 8.48 2.61
N SER A 109 4.84 8.92 2.64
CA SER A 109 5.88 8.64 1.65
C SER A 109 7.18 8.38 2.38
N THR A 110 7.82 7.25 2.10
CA THR A 110 9.04 6.79 2.78
C THR A 110 9.87 5.89 1.87
N TRP A 111 11.01 5.38 2.34
CA TRP A 111 11.91 4.46 1.65
C TRP A 111 12.27 4.87 0.22
N GLY A 112 12.85 6.07 0.07
CA GLY A 112 13.39 6.47 -1.21
C GLY A 112 14.54 5.55 -1.63
N MET A 113 14.40 4.90 -2.78
CA MET A 113 15.31 3.88 -3.26
C MET A 113 15.75 4.15 -4.69
N ASN A 114 16.96 3.77 -5.02
CA ASN A 114 17.42 3.67 -6.40
C ASN A 114 16.97 2.33 -7.03
N LYS A 115 17.20 2.16 -8.32
CA LYS A 115 16.75 0.98 -9.08
C LYS A 115 17.35 -0.34 -8.58
N ALA A 116 18.58 -0.35 -8.08
CA ALA A 116 19.21 -1.57 -7.56
C ALA A 116 18.57 -1.99 -6.24
N GLU A 117 18.40 -1.04 -5.33
CA GLU A 117 17.72 -1.23 -4.04
C GLU A 117 16.27 -1.70 -4.23
N MET A 118 15.54 -1.10 -5.19
CA MET A 118 14.17 -1.54 -5.52
C MET A 118 14.10 -3.00 -5.98
N ARG A 119 15.09 -3.47 -6.75
CA ARG A 119 15.13 -4.86 -7.21
C ARG A 119 15.39 -5.85 -6.09
N GLU A 120 16.10 -5.44 -5.08
CA GLU A 120 16.43 -6.25 -3.91
C GLU A 120 15.27 -6.29 -2.91
N ALA A 121 14.65 -5.14 -2.64
CA ALA A 121 13.74 -4.97 -1.53
C ALA A 121 12.25 -4.99 -1.89
N LEU A 122 11.88 -5.03 -3.17
CA LEU A 122 10.47 -4.93 -3.57
C LEU A 122 9.99 -6.16 -4.31
N VAL A 123 8.69 -6.44 -4.17
CA VAL A 123 8.00 -7.54 -4.86
C VAL A 123 7.47 -7.04 -6.22
N PRO A 124 7.96 -7.57 -7.34
CA PRO A 124 7.51 -7.14 -8.66
C PRO A 124 6.14 -7.72 -9.03
N GLY A 125 5.40 -7.00 -9.90
CA GLY A 125 4.16 -7.47 -10.49
C GLY A 125 2.92 -7.38 -9.60
N CYS A 126 3.01 -6.71 -8.45
CA CYS A 126 1.91 -6.66 -7.47
C CYS A 126 0.68 -5.90 -7.99
N VAL A 127 0.88 -4.78 -8.67
CA VAL A 127 -0.22 -4.00 -9.26
C VAL A 127 -0.88 -4.78 -10.39
N THR A 128 -0.08 -5.38 -11.28
CA THR A 128 -0.58 -6.26 -12.34
C THR A 128 -1.34 -7.46 -11.78
N LYS A 129 -0.86 -8.08 -10.71
CA LYS A 129 -1.55 -9.18 -10.01
C LYS A 129 -2.90 -8.74 -9.46
N ALA A 130 -2.94 -7.62 -8.73
CA ALA A 130 -4.18 -7.06 -8.20
C ALA A 130 -5.19 -6.75 -9.32
N GLN A 131 -4.73 -6.20 -10.45
CA GLN A 131 -5.55 -5.93 -11.63
C GLN A 131 -6.16 -7.22 -12.23
N LYS A 132 -5.36 -8.29 -12.36
CA LYS A 132 -5.84 -9.59 -12.87
C LYS A 132 -6.91 -10.19 -11.96
N ILE A 133 -6.70 -10.13 -10.63
CA ILE A 133 -7.69 -10.58 -9.64
C ILE A 133 -9.01 -9.81 -9.81
N GLY A 134 -8.92 -8.48 -9.85
CA GLY A 134 -10.09 -7.62 -10.05
C GLY A 134 -10.83 -7.93 -11.35
N LYS A 135 -10.12 -8.12 -12.46
CA LYS A 135 -10.73 -8.50 -13.75
C LYS A 135 -11.44 -9.84 -13.68
N ALA A 136 -10.85 -10.85 -13.05
CA ALA A 136 -11.49 -12.16 -12.88
C ALA A 136 -12.79 -12.06 -12.08
N ILE A 137 -12.80 -11.29 -10.98
CA ILE A 137 -14.01 -11.08 -10.15
C ILE A 137 -15.08 -10.29 -10.92
N LEU A 138 -14.70 -9.24 -11.64
CA LEU A 138 -15.61 -8.39 -12.39
C LEU A 138 -16.20 -9.10 -13.63
N SER A 139 -15.47 -10.05 -14.25
CA SER A 139 -15.98 -10.83 -15.36
C SER A 139 -17.21 -11.65 -14.97
N VAL A 140 -17.22 -12.19 -13.76
CA VAL A 140 -18.39 -12.91 -13.22
C VAL A 140 -19.58 -12.00 -13.00
N LYS A 141 -19.35 -10.77 -12.56
CA LYS A 141 -20.41 -9.77 -12.39
C LYS A 141 -21.06 -9.41 -13.74
N ALA A 142 -20.28 -9.36 -14.81
CA ALA A 142 -20.74 -8.98 -16.15
C ALA A 142 -21.39 -10.15 -16.91
N ASN A 143 -20.84 -11.36 -16.79
CA ASN A 143 -21.17 -12.50 -17.64
C ASN A 143 -21.86 -13.65 -16.88
N GLY A 144 -22.03 -13.54 -15.58
CA GLY A 144 -22.47 -14.64 -14.72
C GLY A 144 -21.36 -15.66 -14.47
N GLY A 145 -21.66 -16.67 -13.67
CA GLY A 145 -20.72 -17.74 -13.33
C GLY A 145 -20.28 -17.71 -11.87
N ASP A 146 -19.30 -18.54 -11.54
CA ASP A 146 -18.75 -18.66 -10.21
C ASP A 146 -17.40 -17.95 -10.06
N ARG A 147 -17.29 -17.09 -9.05
CA ARG A 147 -16.08 -16.28 -8.80
C ARG A 147 -14.85 -17.13 -8.48
N MET A 148 -15.02 -18.20 -7.72
CA MET A 148 -13.90 -19.07 -7.37
C MET A 148 -13.37 -19.81 -8.59
N THR A 149 -14.24 -20.25 -9.48
CA THR A 149 -13.87 -20.88 -10.73
C THR A 149 -13.05 -19.93 -11.61
N GLU A 150 -13.47 -18.67 -11.75
CA GLU A 150 -12.72 -17.69 -12.55
C GLU A 150 -11.39 -17.31 -11.91
N LEU A 151 -11.32 -17.22 -10.58
CA LEU A 151 -10.06 -16.99 -9.87
C LEU A 151 -9.09 -18.16 -10.05
N LYS A 152 -9.57 -19.41 -9.95
CA LYS A 152 -8.76 -20.62 -10.17
C LYS A 152 -8.22 -20.74 -11.60
N LYS A 153 -8.91 -20.21 -12.58
CA LYS A 153 -8.41 -20.11 -13.97
C LYS A 153 -7.30 -19.08 -14.14
N ALA A 154 -7.37 -17.98 -13.41
CA ALA A 154 -6.45 -16.86 -13.52
C ALA A 154 -5.19 -17.01 -12.66
N PHE A 155 -5.28 -17.76 -11.58
CA PHE A 155 -4.22 -17.90 -10.56
C PHE A 155 -4.21 -19.30 -9.95
N GLU A 156 -3.06 -19.63 -9.33
CA GLU A 156 -2.99 -20.70 -8.37
C GLU A 156 -3.70 -20.28 -7.07
N VAL A 157 -4.98 -20.62 -6.97
CA VAL A 157 -5.84 -20.30 -5.81
C VAL A 157 -6.14 -21.58 -5.05
N ARG A 158 -5.89 -21.56 -3.74
CA ARG A 158 -6.28 -22.61 -2.81
C ARG A 158 -7.51 -22.13 -2.06
N GLU A 159 -8.61 -22.88 -2.17
CA GLU A 159 -9.79 -22.69 -1.35
C GLU A 159 -9.51 -23.25 0.04
N PHE A 160 -9.66 -22.43 1.06
CA PHE A 160 -9.39 -22.79 2.44
C PHE A 160 -10.67 -23.18 3.17
N CYS A 161 -11.71 -22.39 3.02
CA CYS A 161 -13.05 -22.67 3.55
C CYS A 161 -14.09 -21.89 2.74
N HIS A 162 -15.35 -22.27 2.86
CA HIS A 162 -16.49 -21.49 2.44
C HIS A 162 -17.62 -21.66 3.44
N GLY A 163 -18.50 -20.65 3.52
CA GLY A 163 -19.66 -20.66 4.43
C GLY A 163 -20.43 -19.35 4.35
N THR A 164 -21.39 -19.19 5.23
CA THR A 164 -22.13 -17.96 5.43
C THR A 164 -21.62 -17.27 6.69
N ILE A 165 -21.31 -15.98 6.61
CA ILE A 165 -20.90 -15.20 7.78
C ILE A 165 -22.12 -15.06 8.69
N GLU A 166 -22.05 -15.66 9.88
CA GLU A 166 -23.10 -15.57 10.90
C GLU A 166 -22.90 -14.36 11.82
N LYS A 167 -21.64 -14.03 12.11
CA LYS A 167 -21.31 -12.94 13.00
C LYS A 167 -20.03 -12.25 12.57
N LEU A 168 -20.02 -10.93 12.64
CA LEU A 168 -18.86 -10.10 12.39
C LEU A 168 -18.77 -9.03 13.48
N ASP A 169 -17.77 -9.12 14.33
CA ASP A 169 -17.44 -8.09 15.32
C ASP A 169 -16.14 -7.43 14.92
N ILE A 170 -16.15 -6.11 14.76
CA ILE A 170 -14.93 -5.31 14.46
C ILE A 170 -14.86 -4.16 15.47
N THR A 171 -13.68 -3.99 16.06
CA THR A 171 -13.33 -2.88 16.94
C THR A 171 -12.05 -2.25 16.47
N ALA A 172 -11.95 -0.91 16.58
CA ALA A 172 -10.71 -0.17 16.32
C ALA A 172 -10.05 0.18 17.65
N GLU A 173 -8.82 -0.28 17.86
CA GLU A 173 -8.07 -0.02 19.09
C GLU A 173 -6.58 0.15 18.77
N GLY A 174 -5.95 1.16 19.39
CA GLY A 174 -4.51 1.41 19.26
C GLY A 174 -4.04 1.65 17.81
N GLY A 175 -4.94 2.12 16.93
CA GLY A 175 -4.63 2.35 15.52
C GLY A 175 -4.73 1.11 14.64
N PHE A 176 -5.33 0.02 15.14
CA PHE A 176 -5.60 -1.22 14.40
C PHE A 176 -7.08 -1.59 14.45
N ASP A 177 -7.54 -2.30 13.44
CA ASP A 177 -8.83 -2.97 13.45
C ASP A 177 -8.65 -4.43 13.91
N PHE A 178 -9.37 -4.79 14.97
CA PHE A 178 -9.45 -6.15 15.47
C PHE A 178 -10.84 -6.71 15.25
N GLY A 179 -10.95 -8.00 14.99
CA GLY A 179 -12.27 -8.56 14.81
C GLY A 179 -12.32 -10.09 14.86
N THR A 180 -13.55 -10.57 15.03
CA THR A 180 -13.88 -11.98 14.95
C THR A 180 -14.96 -12.17 13.90
N THR A 181 -14.73 -13.09 12.98
CA THR A 181 -15.71 -13.54 12.00
C THR A 181 -16.08 -14.98 12.30
N VAL A 182 -17.37 -15.24 12.46
CA VAL A 182 -17.91 -16.60 12.61
C VAL A 182 -18.55 -16.99 11.28
N VAL A 183 -18.18 -18.17 10.76
CA VAL A 183 -18.63 -18.72 9.47
C VAL A 183 -19.25 -20.08 9.70
#